data_5c3eaf88c4c679fc5f25d2b55db3730b
#
_entry.id   5c3eaf88c4c679fc5f25d2b55db3730b
#
_cell.length_a   1.000
_cell.length_b   1.000
_cell.length_c   1.000
_cell.angle_alpha   90.00
_cell.angle_beta   90.00
_cell.angle_gamma   90.00
#
_symmetry.space_group_name_H-M   'P 1'
#
loop_
_entity.id
_entity.type
_entity.pdbx_description
1 polymer ?
#
loop_
_entity_poly.entity_id
_entity_poly.type
_entity_poly.pdbx_seq_one_letter_code
_entity_poly.pdbx_strand_id
1 'polypeptide(L)'
;MASIYKDSKTFVDMKMKYPPNETLLLFREFMERNDHMPTRHQIEQFVNDTFDPEGSEFEEWDPDDWVTRPKFLDKILDDDLRKFASDLNDIWKMLGRKMKDDVRINEDQYSIIYVPNPVIVPGGRFREFYYWDSYWIVKGLLLSEMYSTVKGMLSNFVSVVDKIGFIPNGGRIYYTMRSQPPMLIPMVDEYLKTTHDYEWLEDNLHLLEKEFDFWMTNRTVEVEVDGVKYTLARYYEESSGPRPESYKEDYITSQSFRTNEEKDNYYAELKTAAESGWDFSSRWFILDGTNKGGFRFKYISIRLQITDALNDPQFCDK
;
A
#
# COMPACT_ATOMS: atom_id res chain seq x y z
N MET A 1 2.89 25.48 -4.21
CA MET A 1 2.48 24.24 -4.90
C MET A 1 1.87 24.59 -6.25
N ALA A 2 2.35 23.96 -7.34
CA ALA A 2 1.82 24.21 -8.68
C ALA A 2 0.45 23.57 -8.94
N SER A 3 0.10 22.51 -8.19
CA SER A 3 -1.17 21.77 -8.32
C SER A 3 -1.50 21.42 -9.77
N ILE A 4 -0.50 20.89 -10.52
CA ILE A 4 -0.66 20.54 -11.94
C ILE A 4 -1.62 19.37 -12.13
N TYR A 5 -1.65 18.44 -11.19
CA TYR A 5 -2.57 17.30 -11.17
C TYR A 5 -3.61 17.47 -10.07
N LYS A 6 -4.78 16.87 -10.30
CA LYS A 6 -5.87 16.83 -9.33
C LYS A 6 -5.52 15.91 -8.14
N ASP A 7 -4.86 14.78 -8.44
CA ASP A 7 -4.41 13.77 -7.50
C ASP A 7 -2.87 13.81 -7.41
N SER A 8 -2.32 13.90 -6.19
CA SER A 8 -0.87 13.90 -5.95
C SER A 8 -0.20 12.62 -6.44
N LYS A 9 -0.90 11.49 -6.40
CA LYS A 9 -0.40 10.18 -6.83
C LYS A 9 -0.03 10.16 -8.32
N THR A 10 -0.74 10.90 -9.16
CA THR A 10 -0.45 10.97 -10.61
C THR A 10 1.02 11.29 -10.89
N PHE A 11 1.59 12.29 -10.22
CA PHE A 11 2.99 12.68 -10.47
C PHE A 11 3.99 11.65 -9.94
N VAL A 12 3.79 11.13 -8.75
CA VAL A 12 4.76 10.20 -8.14
C VAL A 12 4.74 8.81 -8.78
N ASP A 13 3.73 8.52 -9.60
CA ASP A 13 3.62 7.28 -10.38
C ASP A 13 4.23 7.39 -11.78
N MET A 14 4.61 8.59 -12.22
CA MET A 14 5.20 8.81 -13.54
C MET A 14 6.63 8.23 -13.60
N LYS A 15 7.00 7.70 -14.78
CA LYS A 15 8.36 7.25 -15.07
C LYS A 15 9.23 8.45 -15.47
N MET A 16 10.45 8.51 -15.00
CA MET A 16 11.46 9.43 -15.54
C MET A 16 11.92 8.95 -16.93
N LYS A 17 11.96 9.84 -17.93
CA LYS A 17 12.49 9.52 -19.27
C LYS A 17 14.01 9.41 -19.29
N TYR A 18 14.67 10.04 -18.32
CA TYR A 18 16.12 10.09 -18.16
C TYR A 18 16.53 9.48 -16.81
N PRO A 19 17.79 9.05 -16.66
CA PRO A 19 18.29 8.61 -15.35
C PRO A 19 18.11 9.68 -14.26
N PRO A 20 18.00 9.32 -12.97
CA PRO A 20 17.73 10.25 -11.89
C PRO A 20 18.67 11.46 -11.82
N ASN A 21 19.98 11.22 -11.99
CA ASN A 21 20.98 12.30 -11.96
C ASN A 21 20.79 13.30 -13.10
N GLU A 22 20.47 12.84 -14.30
CA GLU A 22 20.19 13.67 -15.47
C GLU A 22 18.88 14.44 -15.28
N THR A 23 17.83 13.78 -14.82
CA THR A 23 16.54 14.42 -14.49
C THR A 23 16.72 15.54 -13.46
N LEU A 24 17.53 15.30 -12.42
CA LEU A 24 17.87 16.33 -11.42
C LEU A 24 18.66 17.51 -12.03
N LEU A 25 19.58 17.24 -12.94
CA LEU A 25 20.32 18.29 -13.64
C LEU A 25 19.36 19.14 -14.49
N LEU A 26 18.52 18.49 -15.30
CA LEU A 26 17.51 19.18 -16.12
C LEU A 26 16.57 20.02 -15.25
N PHE A 27 16.18 19.53 -14.06
CA PHE A 27 15.35 20.30 -13.14
C PHE A 27 16.07 21.53 -12.57
N ARG A 28 17.35 21.39 -12.19
CA ARG A 28 18.16 22.54 -11.71
C ARG A 28 18.27 23.61 -12.77
N GLU A 29 18.65 23.24 -14.00
CA GLU A 29 18.73 24.15 -15.13
C GLU A 29 17.38 24.81 -15.46
N PHE A 30 16.28 24.04 -15.34
CA PHE A 30 14.94 24.58 -15.51
C PHE A 30 14.62 25.62 -14.44
N MET A 31 14.95 25.37 -13.18
CA MET A 31 14.74 26.31 -12.08
C MET A 31 15.57 27.59 -12.26
N GLU A 32 16.85 27.45 -12.63
CA GLU A 32 17.74 28.60 -12.90
C GLU A 32 17.24 29.47 -14.06
N ARG A 33 16.83 28.87 -15.19
CA ARG A 33 16.28 29.59 -16.34
C ARG A 33 14.98 30.35 -16.05
N ASN A 34 14.29 30.02 -14.98
CA ASN A 34 13.04 30.61 -14.56
C ASN A 34 13.19 31.41 -13.23
N ASP A 35 14.39 31.84 -12.86
CA ASP A 35 14.69 32.59 -11.64
C ASP A 35 14.12 31.93 -10.37
N HIS A 36 14.11 30.62 -10.31
CA HIS A 36 13.51 29.78 -9.25
C HIS A 36 12.01 30.03 -9.00
N MET A 37 11.32 30.66 -9.93
CA MET A 37 9.88 30.98 -9.83
C MET A 37 9.11 30.60 -11.10
N PRO A 38 9.18 29.33 -11.57
CA PRO A 38 8.49 28.93 -12.77
C PRO A 38 6.96 29.06 -12.61
N THR A 39 6.31 29.45 -13.69
CA THR A 39 4.85 29.46 -13.77
C THR A 39 4.30 28.03 -13.81
N ARG A 40 3.04 27.86 -13.47
CA ARG A 40 2.37 26.56 -13.56
C ARG A 40 2.53 25.90 -14.95
N HIS A 41 2.33 26.67 -16.03
CA HIS A 41 2.46 26.17 -17.40
C HIS A 41 3.88 25.68 -17.70
N GLN A 42 4.91 26.41 -17.26
CA GLN A 42 6.30 25.97 -17.44
C GLN A 42 6.59 24.67 -16.67
N ILE A 43 6.02 24.49 -15.46
CA ILE A 43 6.16 23.24 -14.70
C ILE A 43 5.44 22.09 -15.43
N GLU A 44 4.22 22.31 -15.93
CA GLU A 44 3.48 21.33 -16.72
C GLU A 44 4.28 20.88 -17.95
N GLN A 45 4.87 21.83 -18.67
CA GLN A 45 5.72 21.54 -19.84
C GLN A 45 6.96 20.74 -19.43
N PHE A 46 7.70 21.17 -18.40
CA PHE A 46 8.87 20.44 -17.89
C PHE A 46 8.52 18.99 -17.54
N VAL A 47 7.41 18.76 -16.84
CA VAL A 47 6.97 17.41 -16.47
C VAL A 47 6.66 16.60 -17.72
N ASN A 48 5.94 17.12 -18.70
CA ASN A 48 5.62 16.43 -19.94
C ASN A 48 6.88 16.10 -20.78
N ASP A 49 7.90 16.93 -20.72
CA ASP A 49 9.16 16.75 -21.44
C ASP A 49 10.05 15.67 -20.78
N THR A 50 9.99 15.55 -19.44
CA THR A 50 10.93 14.74 -18.66
C THR A 50 10.34 13.46 -18.08
N PHE A 51 9.01 13.28 -18.09
CA PHE A 51 8.34 12.10 -17.53
C PHE A 51 7.37 11.48 -18.54
N ASP A 52 7.23 10.17 -18.48
CA ASP A 52 6.17 9.41 -19.14
C ASP A 52 4.92 9.35 -18.24
N PRO A 53 3.70 9.24 -18.83
CA PRO A 53 2.47 9.19 -18.05
C PRO A 53 2.43 8.01 -17.06
N GLU A 54 1.68 8.18 -15.98
CA GLU A 54 1.35 7.10 -15.04
C GLU A 54 0.73 5.89 -15.75
N GLY A 55 1.11 4.67 -15.36
CA GLY A 55 0.65 3.43 -15.98
C GLY A 55 1.49 2.98 -17.17
N SER A 56 2.49 3.77 -17.61
CA SER A 56 3.39 3.42 -18.70
C SER A 56 4.26 2.20 -18.42
N GLU A 57 4.40 1.82 -17.14
CA GLU A 57 5.14 0.67 -16.64
C GLU A 57 4.48 -0.68 -16.92
N PHE A 58 3.20 -0.69 -17.26
CA PHE A 58 2.44 -1.92 -17.46
C PHE A 58 2.19 -2.23 -18.94
N GLU A 59 2.04 -3.51 -19.22
CA GLU A 59 1.49 -4.05 -20.45
C GLU A 59 0.19 -4.80 -20.16
N GLU A 60 -0.65 -4.94 -21.21
CA GLU A 60 -1.86 -5.74 -21.12
C GLU A 60 -1.52 -7.20 -20.82
N TRP A 61 -2.31 -7.83 -19.96
CA TRP A 61 -2.16 -9.22 -19.60
C TRP A 61 -3.51 -9.86 -19.31
N ASP A 62 -3.79 -10.94 -20.02
CA ASP A 62 -4.93 -11.80 -19.76
C ASP A 62 -4.49 -13.02 -18.95
N PRO A 63 -5.13 -13.34 -17.81
CA PRO A 63 -4.78 -14.51 -17.03
C PRO A 63 -5.02 -15.81 -17.78
N ASP A 64 -3.99 -16.63 -17.95
CA ASP A 64 -4.06 -17.91 -18.69
C ASP A 64 -4.98 -18.95 -17.99
N ASP A 65 -5.19 -18.82 -16.69
CA ASP A 65 -6.02 -19.68 -15.87
C ASP A 65 -7.44 -19.13 -15.62
N TRP A 66 -7.81 -18.01 -16.25
CA TRP A 66 -9.16 -17.49 -16.17
C TRP A 66 -10.15 -18.38 -16.93
N VAL A 67 -11.29 -18.70 -16.28
CA VAL A 67 -12.36 -19.49 -16.90
C VAL A 67 -13.69 -18.73 -16.89
N THR A 68 -14.45 -18.85 -17.97
CA THR A 68 -15.75 -18.15 -18.12
C THR A 68 -16.79 -18.60 -17.09
N ARG A 69 -16.72 -19.87 -16.65
CA ARG A 69 -17.68 -20.46 -15.74
C ARG A 69 -16.99 -21.28 -14.65
N PRO A 70 -16.44 -20.63 -13.63
CA PRO A 70 -15.86 -21.33 -12.50
C PRO A 70 -16.95 -22.08 -11.70
N LYS A 71 -16.57 -23.18 -11.07
CA LYS A 71 -17.51 -24.12 -10.39
C LYS A 71 -18.37 -23.48 -9.30
N PHE A 72 -17.92 -22.38 -8.68
CA PHE A 72 -18.70 -21.72 -7.63
C PHE A 72 -20.03 -21.17 -8.17
N LEU A 73 -20.12 -20.79 -9.45
CA LEU A 73 -21.36 -20.29 -10.07
C LEU A 73 -22.48 -21.35 -10.06
N ASP A 74 -22.13 -22.64 -10.15
CA ASP A 74 -23.11 -23.73 -10.14
C ASP A 74 -23.78 -23.92 -8.77
N LYS A 75 -23.17 -23.36 -7.71
CA LYS A 75 -23.71 -23.40 -6.34
C LYS A 75 -24.70 -22.27 -6.06
N ILE A 76 -24.80 -21.28 -6.94
CA ILE A 76 -25.72 -20.15 -6.78
C ILE A 76 -27.03 -20.50 -7.48
N LEU A 77 -28.09 -20.68 -6.71
CA LEU A 77 -29.40 -21.11 -7.22
C LEU A 77 -30.19 -19.98 -7.87
N ASP A 78 -30.05 -18.76 -7.34
CA ASP A 78 -30.72 -17.56 -7.86
C ASP A 78 -30.02 -17.08 -9.14
N ASP A 79 -30.81 -16.89 -10.22
CA ASP A 79 -30.26 -16.55 -11.55
C ASP A 79 -29.66 -15.14 -11.60
N ASP A 80 -30.25 -14.16 -10.90
CA ASP A 80 -29.76 -12.78 -10.87
C ASP A 80 -28.45 -12.68 -10.08
N LEU A 81 -28.36 -13.37 -8.93
CA LEU A 81 -27.13 -13.46 -8.15
C LEU A 81 -26.02 -14.23 -8.90
N ARG A 82 -26.39 -15.31 -9.63
CA ARG A 82 -25.43 -16.05 -10.47
C ARG A 82 -24.91 -15.18 -11.60
N LYS A 83 -25.79 -14.42 -12.25
CA LYS A 83 -25.37 -13.45 -13.28
C LYS A 83 -24.44 -12.38 -12.70
N PHE A 84 -24.79 -11.79 -11.59
CA PHE A 84 -23.95 -10.80 -10.89
C PHE A 84 -22.56 -11.38 -10.55
N ALA A 85 -22.51 -12.59 -10.02
CA ALA A 85 -21.25 -13.28 -9.70
C ALA A 85 -20.41 -13.60 -10.95
N SER A 86 -21.07 -13.93 -12.09
CA SER A 86 -20.39 -14.09 -13.38
C SER A 86 -19.81 -12.77 -13.89
N ASP A 87 -20.58 -11.69 -13.80
CA ASP A 87 -20.11 -10.35 -14.19
C ASP A 87 -18.90 -9.91 -13.32
N LEU A 88 -18.87 -10.26 -12.03
CA LEU A 88 -17.70 -10.04 -11.15
C LEU A 88 -16.49 -10.89 -11.57
N ASN A 89 -16.70 -12.14 -12.01
CA ASN A 89 -15.62 -13.00 -12.49
C ASN A 89 -14.93 -12.42 -13.75
N ASP A 90 -15.68 -11.73 -14.60
CA ASP A 90 -15.13 -11.06 -15.79
C ASP A 90 -14.20 -9.89 -15.45
N ILE A 91 -14.39 -9.27 -14.28
CA ILE A 91 -13.58 -8.12 -13.83
C ILE A 91 -12.11 -8.51 -13.62
N TRP A 92 -11.80 -9.75 -13.26
CA TRP A 92 -10.42 -10.20 -13.07
C TRP A 92 -9.52 -9.91 -14.28
N LYS A 93 -10.02 -10.09 -15.51
CA LYS A 93 -9.28 -9.75 -16.75
C LYS A 93 -8.98 -8.26 -16.86
N MET A 94 -9.88 -7.41 -16.35
CA MET A 94 -9.70 -5.96 -16.40
C MET A 94 -8.70 -5.45 -15.36
N LEU A 95 -8.49 -6.20 -14.27
CA LEU A 95 -7.62 -5.83 -13.16
C LEU A 95 -6.21 -6.44 -13.27
N GLY A 96 -6.02 -7.39 -14.20
CA GLY A 96 -4.72 -8.00 -14.46
C GLY A 96 -3.72 -6.99 -15.03
N ARG A 97 -2.49 -7.01 -14.53
CA ARG A 97 -1.38 -6.17 -15.00
C ARG A 97 -0.09 -6.98 -15.02
N LYS A 98 0.71 -6.79 -16.05
CA LYS A 98 2.07 -7.32 -16.11
C LYS A 98 3.03 -6.15 -16.26
N MET A 99 4.14 -6.20 -15.53
CA MET A 99 5.19 -5.19 -15.66
C MET A 99 6.01 -5.43 -16.92
N LYS A 100 6.36 -4.34 -17.62
CA LYS A 100 7.29 -4.39 -18.74
C LYS A 100 8.70 -4.75 -18.26
N ASP A 101 9.47 -5.41 -19.09
CA ASP A 101 10.89 -5.71 -18.81
C ASP A 101 11.72 -4.44 -18.55
N ASP A 102 11.33 -3.32 -19.14
CA ASP A 102 11.97 -2.01 -18.93
C ASP A 102 11.99 -1.59 -17.45
N VAL A 103 10.96 -1.95 -16.68
CA VAL A 103 10.92 -1.69 -15.23
C VAL A 103 12.08 -2.39 -14.50
N ARG A 104 12.38 -3.63 -14.88
CA ARG A 104 13.49 -4.40 -14.31
C ARG A 104 14.86 -3.87 -14.73
N ILE A 105 14.98 -3.38 -15.97
CA ILE A 105 16.24 -2.92 -16.54
C ILE A 105 16.61 -1.52 -16.02
N ASN A 106 15.61 -0.66 -15.85
CA ASN A 106 15.76 0.75 -15.49
C ASN A 106 15.00 1.07 -14.18
N GLU A 107 15.15 0.21 -13.15
CA GLU A 107 14.44 0.34 -11.86
C GLU A 107 14.54 1.74 -11.25
N ASP A 108 15.67 2.42 -11.41
CA ASP A 108 15.94 3.74 -10.86
C ASP A 108 15.12 4.88 -11.51
N GLN A 109 14.52 4.63 -12.66
CA GLN A 109 13.63 5.60 -13.35
C GLN A 109 12.17 5.46 -12.92
N TYR A 110 11.81 4.42 -12.16
CA TYR A 110 10.44 4.11 -11.76
C TYR A 110 10.23 4.23 -10.25
N SER A 111 9.03 4.62 -9.87
CA SER A 111 8.60 4.49 -8.48
C SER A 111 8.03 3.10 -8.17
N ILE A 112 7.66 2.31 -9.18
CA ILE A 112 7.12 0.97 -8.98
C ILE A 112 8.22 -0.02 -8.60
N ILE A 113 7.91 -0.90 -7.66
CA ILE A 113 8.79 -2.02 -7.26
C ILE A 113 8.56 -3.16 -8.24
N TYR A 114 9.62 -3.54 -8.98
CA TYR A 114 9.52 -4.65 -9.92
C TYR A 114 9.19 -5.97 -9.22
N VAL A 115 8.24 -6.70 -9.79
CA VAL A 115 7.92 -8.09 -9.43
C VAL A 115 7.82 -8.94 -10.71
N PRO A 116 8.26 -10.23 -10.67
CA PRO A 116 8.43 -11.03 -11.89
C PRO A 116 7.13 -11.57 -12.48
N ASN A 117 6.08 -11.76 -11.67
CA ASN A 117 4.81 -12.31 -12.11
C ASN A 117 3.76 -11.20 -12.27
N PRO A 118 2.72 -11.42 -13.09
CA PRO A 118 1.59 -10.52 -13.15
C PRO A 118 0.91 -10.31 -11.79
N VAL A 119 0.20 -9.20 -11.67
CA VAL A 119 -0.52 -8.80 -10.47
C VAL A 119 -1.98 -8.50 -10.80
N ILE A 120 -2.87 -8.72 -9.84
CA ILE A 120 -4.22 -8.18 -9.85
C ILE A 120 -4.23 -6.94 -8.97
N VAL A 121 -4.63 -5.81 -9.54
CA VAL A 121 -4.67 -4.53 -8.84
C VAL A 121 -6.08 -4.24 -8.31
N PRO A 122 -6.23 -3.43 -7.24
CA PRO A 122 -7.56 -3.03 -6.74
C PRO A 122 -8.37 -2.20 -7.75
N GLY A 123 -7.70 -1.44 -8.62
CA GLY A 123 -8.31 -0.66 -9.68
C GLY A 123 -8.38 0.85 -9.41
N GLY A 124 -8.88 1.61 -10.38
CA GLY A 124 -8.93 3.06 -10.31
C GLY A 124 -7.52 3.69 -10.22
N ARG A 125 -7.31 4.54 -9.21
CA ARG A 125 -5.99 5.13 -8.93
C ARG A 125 -4.97 4.16 -8.35
N PHE A 126 -5.40 2.98 -7.88
CA PHE A 126 -4.58 1.94 -7.25
C PHE A 126 -4.12 0.95 -8.31
N ARG A 127 -3.03 1.29 -9.02
CA ARG A 127 -2.54 0.60 -10.21
C ARG A 127 -1.42 -0.40 -9.96
N GLU A 128 -0.90 -0.48 -8.74
CA GLU A 128 0.08 -1.45 -8.25
C GLU A 128 -0.58 -2.52 -7.38
N PHE A 129 0.18 -3.58 -6.99
CA PHE A 129 -0.30 -4.48 -5.95
C PHE A 129 -0.40 -3.75 -4.61
N TYR A 130 -1.36 -4.15 -3.78
CA TYR A 130 -1.50 -3.70 -2.39
C TYR A 130 -1.48 -4.89 -1.46
N TYR A 131 -0.85 -4.74 -0.29
CA TYR A 131 -0.54 -5.88 0.56
C TYR A 131 -1.82 -6.54 1.11
N TRP A 132 -2.55 -5.88 2.00
CA TRP A 132 -3.67 -6.54 2.67
C TRP A 132 -4.89 -6.75 1.75
N ASP A 133 -5.11 -5.87 0.76
CA ASP A 133 -6.15 -6.00 -0.26
C ASP A 133 -6.03 -7.35 -0.99
N SER A 134 -4.79 -7.81 -1.21
CA SER A 134 -4.50 -9.07 -1.89
C SER A 134 -5.04 -10.29 -1.16
N TYR A 135 -5.31 -10.24 0.14
CA TYR A 135 -5.96 -11.35 0.84
C TYR A 135 -7.34 -11.65 0.27
N TRP A 136 -8.18 -10.63 0.09
CA TRP A 136 -9.53 -10.80 -0.48
C TRP A 136 -9.47 -11.09 -1.97
N ILE A 137 -8.52 -10.50 -2.68
CA ILE A 137 -8.25 -10.81 -4.10
C ILE A 137 -7.89 -12.30 -4.25
N VAL A 138 -6.95 -12.82 -3.46
CA VAL A 138 -6.57 -14.24 -3.45
C VAL A 138 -7.78 -15.14 -3.19
N LYS A 139 -8.62 -14.83 -2.20
CA LYS A 139 -9.84 -15.61 -1.94
C LYS A 139 -10.79 -15.61 -3.13
N GLY A 140 -10.98 -14.47 -3.79
CA GLY A 140 -11.80 -14.35 -4.98
C GLY A 140 -11.24 -15.15 -6.16
N LEU A 141 -9.92 -15.06 -6.40
CA LEU A 141 -9.23 -15.79 -7.47
C LEU A 141 -9.28 -17.31 -7.24
N LEU A 142 -9.10 -17.78 -6.01
CA LEU A 142 -9.22 -19.20 -5.68
C LEU A 142 -10.63 -19.74 -5.94
N LEU A 143 -11.68 -18.96 -5.64
CA LEU A 143 -13.05 -19.29 -6.00
C LEU A 143 -13.24 -19.34 -7.53
N SER A 144 -12.56 -18.46 -8.25
CA SER A 144 -12.56 -18.39 -9.72
C SER A 144 -11.64 -19.43 -10.38
N GLU A 145 -11.04 -20.35 -9.61
CA GLU A 145 -10.12 -21.41 -10.05
C GLU A 145 -8.81 -20.89 -10.69
N MET A 146 -8.43 -19.62 -10.40
CA MET A 146 -7.24 -18.95 -10.94
C MET A 146 -5.99 -19.24 -10.05
N TYR A 147 -5.60 -20.51 -9.96
CA TYR A 147 -4.59 -20.97 -9.01
C TYR A 147 -3.16 -20.56 -9.38
N SER A 148 -2.82 -20.55 -10.67
CA SER A 148 -1.50 -20.11 -11.13
C SER A 148 -1.32 -18.61 -10.96
N THR A 149 -2.37 -17.82 -11.18
CA THR A 149 -2.37 -16.38 -10.89
C THR A 149 -2.11 -16.12 -9.40
N VAL A 150 -2.78 -16.85 -8.51
CA VAL A 150 -2.54 -16.74 -7.05
C VAL A 150 -1.11 -17.14 -6.70
N LYS A 151 -0.59 -18.25 -7.22
CA LYS A 151 0.80 -18.67 -7.00
C LYS A 151 1.79 -17.58 -7.43
N GLY A 152 1.56 -16.96 -8.59
CA GLY A 152 2.36 -15.84 -9.08
C GLY A 152 2.34 -14.64 -8.14
N MET A 153 1.17 -14.26 -7.62
CA MET A 153 1.03 -13.17 -6.66
C MET A 153 1.76 -13.46 -5.34
N LEU A 154 1.62 -14.67 -4.79
CA LEU A 154 2.34 -15.08 -3.58
C LEU A 154 3.85 -15.09 -3.81
N SER A 155 4.30 -15.58 -4.96
CA SER A 155 5.73 -15.57 -5.34
C SER A 155 6.27 -14.14 -5.48
N ASN A 156 5.45 -13.19 -5.93
CA ASN A 156 5.81 -11.78 -5.94
C ASN A 156 6.00 -11.26 -4.50
N PHE A 157 5.10 -11.56 -3.56
CA PHE A 157 5.22 -11.11 -2.18
C PHE A 157 6.48 -11.66 -1.50
N VAL A 158 6.77 -12.95 -1.65
CA VAL A 158 8.00 -13.51 -1.06
C VAL A 158 9.26 -12.92 -1.69
N SER A 159 9.25 -12.58 -2.99
CA SER A 159 10.37 -11.88 -3.63
C SER A 159 10.57 -10.47 -3.08
N VAL A 160 9.50 -9.78 -2.73
CA VAL A 160 9.54 -8.46 -2.07
C VAL A 160 10.07 -8.58 -0.64
N VAL A 161 9.65 -9.60 0.11
CA VAL A 161 10.20 -9.91 1.45
C VAL A 161 11.69 -10.22 1.37
N ASP A 162 12.13 -10.96 0.36
CA ASP A 162 13.55 -11.25 0.17
C ASP A 162 14.37 -9.97 -0.05
N LYS A 163 13.90 -9.10 -0.93
CA LYS A 163 14.56 -7.84 -1.33
C LYS A 163 14.51 -6.76 -0.22
N ILE A 164 13.38 -6.59 0.46
CA ILE A 164 13.11 -5.44 1.36
C ILE A 164 13.09 -5.85 2.84
N GLY A 165 12.76 -7.10 3.14
CA GLY A 165 12.62 -7.64 4.50
C GLY A 165 11.20 -7.68 5.04
N PHE A 166 10.26 -7.01 4.38
CA PHE A 166 8.83 -7.00 4.69
C PHE A 166 8.04 -6.59 3.44
N ILE A 167 6.72 -6.70 3.47
CA ILE A 167 5.86 -6.24 2.38
C ILE A 167 5.43 -4.79 2.64
N PRO A 168 5.81 -3.83 1.76
CA PRO A 168 5.31 -2.46 1.84
C PRO A 168 3.79 -2.38 1.67
N ASN A 169 3.20 -1.24 2.04
CA ASN A 169 1.77 -0.95 1.86
C ASN A 169 1.27 -1.29 0.44
N GLY A 170 2.08 -1.02 -0.56
CA GLY A 170 1.85 -1.33 -1.97
C GLY A 170 3.14 -1.31 -2.77
N GLY A 171 3.06 -1.63 -4.05
CA GLY A 171 4.19 -1.85 -4.94
C GLY A 171 4.93 -0.59 -5.40
N ARG A 172 5.10 0.41 -4.55
CA ARG A 172 5.82 1.65 -4.87
C ARG A 172 6.91 1.94 -3.84
N ILE A 173 8.03 2.53 -4.26
CA ILE A 173 9.16 2.86 -3.37
C ILE A 173 8.76 3.84 -2.26
N TYR A 174 7.82 4.73 -2.50
CA TYR A 174 7.34 5.67 -1.48
C TYR A 174 6.45 5.01 -0.41
N TYR A 175 6.08 3.74 -0.59
CA TYR A 175 5.40 2.91 0.42
C TYR A 175 6.37 2.11 1.31
N THR A 176 7.69 2.11 1.03
CA THR A 176 8.65 1.30 1.80
C THR A 176 8.88 1.79 3.24
N MET A 177 8.30 2.90 3.62
CA MET A 177 8.34 3.40 5.01
C MET A 177 7.34 2.69 5.92
N ARG A 178 6.29 2.08 5.35
CA ARG A 178 5.21 1.41 6.08
C ARG A 178 4.74 0.16 5.38
N SER A 179 4.13 -0.72 6.14
CA SER A 179 3.41 -1.89 5.64
C SER A 179 1.89 -1.64 5.59
N GLN A 180 1.12 -2.71 5.60
CA GLN A 180 -0.32 -2.79 5.85
C GLN A 180 -0.57 -3.98 6.78
N PRO A 181 -1.81 -4.26 7.24
CA PRO A 181 -2.07 -5.42 8.09
C PRO A 181 -1.50 -6.72 7.52
N PRO A 182 -0.81 -7.55 8.34
CA PRO A 182 -0.03 -8.70 7.87
C PRO A 182 -0.93 -9.85 7.41
N MET A 183 -1.11 -9.99 6.11
CA MET A 183 -2.01 -10.97 5.51
C MET A 183 -1.30 -12.05 4.66
N LEU A 184 0.05 -12.05 4.59
CA LEU A 184 0.77 -13.03 3.76
C LEU A 184 0.52 -14.46 4.21
N ILE A 185 0.71 -14.75 5.50
CA ILE A 185 0.49 -16.10 6.04
C ILE A 185 -0.97 -16.54 5.87
N PRO A 186 -2.00 -15.72 6.16
CA PRO A 186 -3.39 -16.04 5.79
C PRO A 186 -3.63 -16.29 4.30
N MET A 187 -2.98 -15.54 3.39
CA MET A 187 -3.09 -15.80 1.94
C MET A 187 -2.49 -17.15 1.55
N VAL A 188 -1.34 -17.50 2.11
CA VAL A 188 -0.68 -18.79 1.89
C VAL A 188 -1.53 -19.93 2.43
N ASP A 189 -2.13 -19.78 3.61
CA ASP A 189 -3.03 -20.78 4.21
C ASP A 189 -4.25 -21.07 3.31
N GLU A 190 -4.92 -20.03 2.78
CA GLU A 190 -6.03 -20.18 1.84
C GLU A 190 -5.59 -20.86 0.53
N TYR A 191 -4.40 -20.52 0.02
CA TYR A 191 -3.82 -21.15 -1.17
C TYR A 191 -3.56 -22.64 -0.95
N LEU A 192 -2.90 -22.99 0.15
CA LEU A 192 -2.57 -24.39 0.49
C LEU A 192 -3.80 -25.24 0.77
N LYS A 193 -4.82 -24.72 1.44
CA LYS A 193 -6.12 -25.41 1.64
C LYS A 193 -6.78 -25.80 0.32
N THR A 194 -6.55 -25.00 -0.73
CA THR A 194 -7.17 -25.20 -2.03
C THR A 194 -6.32 -26.07 -2.96
N THR A 195 -5.01 -25.88 -2.96
CA THR A 195 -4.10 -26.45 -3.97
C THR A 195 -3.24 -27.60 -3.46
N HIS A 196 -3.00 -27.67 -2.15
CA HIS A 196 -2.07 -28.60 -1.51
C HIS A 196 -0.62 -28.49 -2.04
N ASP A 197 -0.20 -27.29 -2.51
CA ASP A 197 1.15 -27.02 -3.06
C ASP A 197 2.18 -26.85 -1.93
N TYR A 198 2.45 -27.94 -1.19
CA TYR A 198 3.38 -27.92 -0.06
C TYR A 198 4.84 -27.76 -0.49
N GLU A 199 5.18 -28.11 -1.74
CA GLU A 199 6.51 -27.89 -2.30
C GLU A 199 6.82 -26.38 -2.36
N TRP A 200 5.87 -25.58 -2.85
CA TRP A 200 6.01 -24.12 -2.83
C TRP A 200 6.16 -23.56 -1.40
N LEU A 201 5.44 -24.11 -0.42
CA LEU A 201 5.58 -23.70 0.98
C LEU A 201 6.98 -24.02 1.52
N GLU A 202 7.49 -25.23 1.28
CA GLU A 202 8.82 -25.66 1.74
C GLU A 202 9.92 -24.74 1.20
N ASP A 203 9.85 -24.40 -0.08
CA ASP A 203 10.81 -23.50 -0.72
C ASP A 203 10.79 -22.08 -0.15
N ASN A 204 9.63 -21.59 0.30
CA ASN A 204 9.43 -20.19 0.69
C ASN A 204 9.22 -19.96 2.20
N LEU A 205 9.20 -21.01 3.02
CA LEU A 205 8.90 -20.93 4.45
C LEU A 205 9.81 -19.90 5.18
N HIS A 206 11.10 -19.92 4.88
CA HIS A 206 12.07 -18.99 5.48
C HIS A 206 11.76 -17.50 5.19
N LEU A 207 11.08 -17.19 4.08
CA LEU A 207 10.65 -15.83 3.74
C LEU A 207 9.35 -15.44 4.48
N LEU A 208 8.47 -16.41 4.72
CA LEU A 208 7.30 -16.20 5.59
C LEU A 208 7.73 -15.92 7.03
N GLU A 209 8.73 -16.67 7.54
CA GLU A 209 9.34 -16.43 8.85
C GLU A 209 10.00 -15.05 8.92
N LYS A 210 10.72 -14.65 7.86
CA LYS A 210 11.37 -13.32 7.79
C LYS A 210 10.36 -12.17 7.88
N GLU A 211 9.20 -12.28 7.22
CA GLU A 211 8.14 -11.27 7.32
C GLU A 211 7.50 -11.29 8.71
N PHE A 212 7.25 -12.45 9.28
CA PHE A 212 6.75 -12.57 10.64
C PHE A 212 7.71 -11.94 11.67
N ASP A 213 9.01 -12.19 11.53
CA ASP A 213 10.04 -11.61 12.40
C ASP A 213 10.10 -10.08 12.29
N PHE A 214 9.87 -9.50 11.10
CA PHE A 214 9.73 -8.06 10.96
C PHE A 214 8.60 -7.52 11.85
N TRP A 215 7.43 -8.15 11.86
CA TRP A 215 6.30 -7.72 12.68
C TRP A 215 6.60 -7.86 14.18
N MET A 216 7.20 -8.96 14.57
CA MET A 216 7.53 -9.23 15.98
C MET A 216 8.65 -8.34 16.51
N THR A 217 9.54 -7.86 15.63
CA THR A 217 10.70 -7.03 16.03
C THR A 217 10.40 -5.54 15.89
N ASN A 218 9.79 -5.13 14.77
CA ASN A 218 9.64 -3.71 14.40
C ASN A 218 8.26 -3.15 14.72
N ARG A 219 7.27 -4.00 14.98
CA ARG A 219 5.85 -3.62 15.16
C ARG A 219 5.30 -4.14 16.49
N THR A 220 6.14 -4.15 17.53
CA THR A 220 5.75 -4.43 18.91
C THR A 220 6.14 -3.27 19.83
N VAL A 221 5.53 -3.22 21.00
CA VAL A 221 5.83 -2.28 22.09
C VAL A 221 5.63 -2.98 23.43
N GLU A 222 6.54 -2.73 24.37
CA GLU A 222 6.33 -3.15 25.76
C GLU A 222 5.45 -2.11 26.48
N VAL A 223 4.41 -2.59 27.15
CA VAL A 223 3.51 -1.79 27.98
C VAL A 223 3.51 -2.42 29.38
N GLU A 224 3.69 -1.60 30.43
CA GLU A 224 3.65 -2.04 31.82
C GLU A 224 2.32 -1.62 32.44
N VAL A 225 1.57 -2.59 32.98
CA VAL A 225 0.32 -2.38 33.70
C VAL A 225 0.42 -3.09 35.04
N ASP A 226 0.23 -2.37 36.13
CA ASP A 226 0.30 -2.90 37.50
C ASP A 226 1.60 -3.69 37.83
N GLY A 227 2.74 -3.24 37.28
CA GLY A 227 4.04 -3.90 37.44
C GLY A 227 4.26 -5.14 36.58
N VAL A 228 3.32 -5.48 35.69
CA VAL A 228 3.42 -6.58 34.71
C VAL A 228 3.71 -6.01 33.31
N LYS A 229 4.72 -6.54 32.67
CA LYS A 229 5.08 -6.15 31.28
C LYS A 229 4.36 -7.02 30.25
N TYR A 230 3.80 -6.36 29.27
CA TYR A 230 3.12 -6.98 28.13
C TYR A 230 3.77 -6.52 26.83
N THR A 231 4.00 -7.43 25.90
CA THR A 231 4.41 -7.11 24.53
C THR A 231 3.17 -7.07 23.66
N LEU A 232 2.85 -5.90 23.12
CA LEU A 232 1.68 -5.67 22.28
C LEU A 232 2.11 -5.35 20.86
N ALA A 233 1.33 -5.82 19.86
CA ALA A 233 1.48 -5.41 18.49
C ALA A 233 1.01 -3.96 18.31
N ARG A 234 1.69 -3.20 17.44
CA ARG A 234 1.32 -1.83 17.06
C ARG A 234 1.57 -1.58 15.59
N TYR A 235 0.84 -0.65 15.00
CA TYR A 235 1.24 0.02 13.79
C TYR A 235 2.14 1.20 14.15
N TYR A 236 3.21 1.41 13.37
CA TYR A 236 4.18 2.43 13.73
C TYR A 236 5.03 2.87 12.54
N GLU A 237 5.07 4.19 12.33
CA GLU A 237 5.91 4.82 11.34
C GLU A 237 6.34 6.20 11.88
N GLU A 238 7.58 6.64 11.65
CA GLU A 238 8.12 7.88 12.22
C GLU A 238 8.92 8.74 11.22
N SER A 239 8.87 8.40 9.92
CA SER A 239 9.57 9.21 8.92
C SER A 239 8.97 10.62 8.80
N SER A 240 9.81 11.60 8.55
CA SER A 240 9.41 12.99 8.33
C SER A 240 8.73 13.21 6.98
N GLY A 241 8.07 14.35 6.82
CA GLY A 241 7.48 14.81 5.58
C GLY A 241 6.15 14.17 5.20
N PRO A 242 5.41 14.84 4.29
CA PRO A 242 4.12 14.37 3.78
C PRO A 242 4.24 13.05 3.02
N ARG A 243 3.16 12.28 2.95
CA ARG A 243 3.08 11.11 2.07
C ARG A 243 3.15 11.55 0.61
N PRO A 244 4.05 11.00 -0.22
CA PRO A 244 4.17 11.39 -1.63
C PRO A 244 2.85 11.25 -2.42
N GLU A 245 2.10 10.17 -2.19
CA GLU A 245 0.83 9.88 -2.84
C GLU A 245 -0.35 10.78 -2.40
N SER A 246 -0.18 11.54 -1.32
CA SER A 246 -1.16 12.49 -0.77
C SER A 246 -0.49 13.81 -0.36
N TYR A 247 0.56 14.19 -1.06
CA TYR A 247 1.43 15.30 -0.67
C TYR A 247 0.68 16.62 -0.45
N LYS A 248 -0.22 16.96 -1.37
CA LYS A 248 -0.99 18.18 -1.31
C LYS A 248 -1.91 18.23 -0.09
N GLU A 249 -2.62 17.16 0.15
CA GLU A 249 -3.58 17.02 1.24
C GLU A 249 -2.87 17.10 2.59
N ASP A 250 -1.82 16.32 2.77
CA ASP A 250 -1.02 16.30 3.99
C ASP A 250 -0.36 17.66 4.24
N TYR A 251 0.20 18.29 3.20
CA TYR A 251 0.80 19.62 3.31
C TYR A 251 -0.21 20.70 3.71
N ILE A 252 -1.40 20.72 3.11
CA ILE A 252 -2.44 21.72 3.43
C ILE A 252 -2.91 21.54 4.87
N THR A 253 -3.20 20.32 5.29
CA THR A 253 -3.69 20.07 6.65
C THR A 253 -2.64 20.33 7.72
N SER A 254 -1.34 20.16 7.39
CA SER A 254 -0.25 20.44 8.32
C SER A 254 -0.02 21.95 8.58
N GLN A 255 -0.62 22.85 7.78
CA GLN A 255 -0.42 24.30 7.96
C GLN A 255 -1.02 24.86 9.27
N SER A 256 -1.87 24.07 9.94
CA SER A 256 -2.37 24.40 11.29
C SER A 256 -1.28 24.29 12.38
N PHE A 257 -0.14 23.66 12.09
CA PHE A 257 0.98 23.46 13.01
C PHE A 257 2.02 24.56 12.88
N ARG A 258 2.66 24.92 14.01
CA ARG A 258 3.58 26.04 14.09
C ARG A 258 5.04 25.65 13.82
N THR A 259 5.44 24.47 14.23
CA THR A 259 6.83 24.01 14.12
C THR A 259 6.98 22.88 13.11
N ASN A 260 8.20 22.69 12.59
CA ASN A 260 8.48 21.56 11.70
C ASN A 260 8.35 20.21 12.47
N GLU A 261 8.73 20.16 13.73
CA GLU A 261 8.59 18.97 14.55
C GLU A 261 7.12 18.59 14.72
N GLU A 262 6.22 19.53 14.99
CA GLU A 262 4.78 19.26 15.06
C GLU A 262 4.24 18.72 13.70
N LYS A 263 4.72 19.29 12.58
CA LYS A 263 4.34 18.82 11.24
C LYS A 263 4.85 17.40 10.96
N ASP A 264 6.10 17.12 11.31
CA ASP A 264 6.70 15.80 11.09
C ASP A 264 6.01 14.73 11.97
N ASN A 265 5.68 15.04 13.21
CA ASN A 265 4.87 14.16 14.07
C ASN A 265 3.49 13.89 13.43
N TYR A 266 2.84 14.91 12.89
CA TYR A 266 1.57 14.76 12.19
C TYR A 266 1.69 13.85 10.97
N TYR A 267 2.71 14.02 10.14
CA TYR A 267 2.94 13.18 8.98
C TYR A 267 3.23 11.73 9.36
N ALA A 268 3.98 11.50 10.44
CA ALA A 268 4.22 10.17 10.98
C ALA A 268 2.92 9.49 11.45
N GLU A 269 2.03 10.24 12.11
CA GLU A 269 0.72 9.72 12.54
C GLU A 269 -0.19 9.36 11.34
N LEU A 270 -0.21 10.18 10.27
CA LEU A 270 -0.96 9.86 9.05
C LEU A 270 -0.44 8.57 8.39
N LYS A 271 0.88 8.38 8.35
CA LYS A 271 1.50 7.16 7.80
C LYS A 271 1.21 5.94 8.66
N THR A 272 1.25 6.10 9.98
CA THR A 272 0.91 5.02 10.93
C THR A 272 -0.57 4.62 10.79
N ALA A 273 -1.48 5.60 10.66
CA ALA A 273 -2.88 5.32 10.39
C ALA A 273 -3.07 4.60 9.05
N ALA A 274 -2.32 4.99 8.02
CA ALA A 274 -2.33 4.30 6.72
C ALA A 274 -1.79 2.86 6.81
N GLU A 275 -0.74 2.60 7.63
CA GLU A 275 -0.24 1.24 7.87
C GLU A 275 -1.32 0.34 8.50
N SER A 276 -2.19 0.89 9.33
CA SER A 276 -3.26 0.13 9.98
C SER A 276 -4.38 -0.33 9.02
N GLY A 277 -4.43 0.23 7.80
CA GLY A 277 -5.53 0.04 6.85
C GLY A 277 -6.84 0.70 7.27
N TRP A 278 -6.86 1.39 8.43
CA TRP A 278 -8.01 2.10 8.99
C TRP A 278 -7.81 3.62 8.95
N ASP A 279 -7.02 4.08 7.99
CA ASP A 279 -6.75 5.49 7.78
C ASP A 279 -8.07 6.26 7.68
N PHE A 280 -8.08 7.41 8.40
CA PHE A 280 -9.22 8.32 8.53
C PHE A 280 -10.49 7.71 9.15
N SER A 281 -10.38 6.57 9.84
CA SER A 281 -11.43 6.07 10.70
C SER A 281 -11.64 7.00 11.90
N SER A 282 -12.90 7.12 12.37
CA SER A 282 -13.22 7.92 13.56
C SER A 282 -12.51 7.48 14.84
N ARG A 283 -11.96 6.26 14.88
CA ARG A 283 -11.11 5.77 15.99
C ARG A 283 -9.86 6.61 16.25
N TRP A 284 -9.37 7.33 15.22
CA TRP A 284 -8.21 8.22 15.34
C TRP A 284 -8.55 9.62 15.84
N PHE A 285 -9.83 9.94 16.05
CA PHE A 285 -10.34 11.23 16.52
C PHE A 285 -10.80 11.22 17.98
N ILE A 286 -10.20 10.36 18.80
CA ILE A 286 -10.50 10.27 20.25
C ILE A 286 -9.66 11.31 20.99
N LEU A 287 -10.31 12.29 21.65
CA LEU A 287 -9.64 13.37 22.36
C LEU A 287 -9.38 13.06 23.85
N ASP A 288 -10.19 12.19 24.45
CA ASP A 288 -10.24 11.98 25.91
C ASP A 288 -10.89 10.64 26.28
N GLY A 289 -10.72 9.60 25.44
CA GLY A 289 -11.43 8.33 25.62
C GLY A 289 -12.93 8.40 25.33
N THR A 290 -13.46 9.59 24.98
CA THR A 290 -14.84 9.77 24.59
C THR A 290 -14.92 10.11 23.10
N ASN A 291 -15.64 9.32 22.34
CA ASN A 291 -15.80 9.46 20.87
C ASN A 291 -16.61 10.72 20.49
N LYS A 292 -16.34 11.84 21.15
CA LYS A 292 -16.99 13.14 20.87
C LYS A 292 -16.16 13.92 19.86
N GLY A 293 -16.36 13.59 18.57
CA GLY A 293 -15.76 14.27 17.44
C GLY A 293 -16.09 15.76 17.42
N GLY A 294 -15.11 16.59 17.78
CA GLY A 294 -15.07 17.99 17.41
C GLY A 294 -14.02 18.16 16.31
N PHE A 295 -14.32 18.96 15.28
CA PHE A 295 -13.49 19.27 14.11
C PHE A 295 -12.15 19.97 14.41
N ARG A 296 -11.52 19.72 15.55
CA ARG A 296 -10.16 20.11 15.84
C ARG A 296 -9.33 18.85 15.91
N PHE A 297 -8.56 18.60 14.85
CA PHE A 297 -7.43 17.68 14.86
C PHE A 297 -6.51 18.03 16.05
N LYS A 298 -6.80 17.52 17.22
CA LYS A 298 -5.87 17.46 18.32
C LYS A 298 -5.32 16.04 18.32
N TYR A 299 -4.04 15.96 18.03
CA TYR A 299 -3.25 14.75 17.96
C TYR A 299 -3.53 13.84 19.10
N ILE A 300 -3.91 12.63 18.77
CA ILE A 300 -3.73 11.52 19.66
C ILE A 300 -2.67 10.67 18.98
N SER A 301 -1.47 10.74 19.49
CA SER A 301 -0.44 9.78 19.19
C SER A 301 -1.05 8.38 19.37
N ILE A 302 -0.89 7.50 18.40
CA ILE A 302 -1.23 6.08 18.54
C ILE A 302 -0.53 5.50 19.77
N ARG A 303 0.62 6.06 20.18
CA ARG A 303 1.26 5.81 21.47
C ARG A 303 0.34 6.05 22.68
N LEU A 304 -0.44 7.15 22.68
CA LEU A 304 -1.35 7.48 23.79
C LEU A 304 -2.61 6.59 23.80
N GLN A 305 -3.11 6.17 22.64
CA GLN A 305 -4.31 5.34 22.55
C GLN A 305 -4.13 3.95 23.19
N ILE A 306 -2.95 3.34 23.05
CA ILE A 306 -2.64 2.07 23.69
C ILE A 306 -2.59 2.26 25.21
N THR A 307 -1.99 3.36 25.69
CA THR A 307 -1.87 3.66 27.12
C THR A 307 -3.23 4.01 27.73
N ASP A 308 -4.06 4.78 27.03
CA ASP A 308 -5.38 5.20 27.51
C ASP A 308 -6.43 4.08 27.45
N ALA A 309 -6.37 3.20 26.41
CA ALA A 309 -7.24 2.03 26.31
C ALA A 309 -6.93 0.99 27.41
N LEU A 310 -5.67 0.87 27.84
CA LEU A 310 -5.28 -0.02 28.94
C LEU A 310 -5.61 0.56 30.32
N ASN A 311 -5.78 1.88 30.44
CA ASN A 311 -6.19 2.55 31.68
C ASN A 311 -7.73 2.68 31.80
N ASP A 312 -8.51 2.25 30.80
CA ASP A 312 -9.98 2.23 30.88
C ASP A 312 -10.45 0.95 31.60
N PRO A 313 -11.03 1.05 32.81
CA PRO A 313 -11.50 -0.11 33.56
C PRO A 313 -12.55 -0.95 32.85
N GLN A 314 -13.22 -0.42 31.78
CA GLN A 314 -14.21 -1.14 31.01
C GLN A 314 -13.61 -2.13 30.00
N PHE A 315 -12.29 -2.04 29.71
CA PHE A 315 -11.62 -2.94 28.78
C PHE A 315 -11.04 -4.19 29.46
N CYS A 316 -10.88 -4.18 30.78
CA CYS A 316 -10.34 -5.33 31.53
C CYS A 316 -11.38 -6.40 31.88
N ASP A 317 -12.69 -6.15 31.66
CA ASP A 317 -13.78 -7.07 32.03
C ASP A 317 -14.46 -7.77 30.85
N LYS A 318 -13.83 -7.84 29.68
CA LYS A 318 -14.25 -8.61 28.52
C LYS A 318 -13.06 -9.36 27.92
#